data_c7184c637e38427c5d16047829b2698f
#
_entry.id   c7184c637e38427c5d16047829b2698f
#
_cell.length_a   1.000
_cell.length_b   1.000
_cell.length_c   1.000
_cell.angle_alpha   90.00
_cell.angle_beta   90.00
_cell.angle_gamma   90.00
#
_symmetry.space_group_name_H-M   'P 1'
#
loop_
_entity.id
_entity.type
_entity.pdbx_description
1 polymer ?
#
loop_
_entity_poly.entity_id
_entity_poly.type
_entity_poly.pdbx_seq_one_letter_code
_entity_poly.pdbx_strand_id
1 'polypeptide(L)' 'ENMSIGEFESFLCGKFSGLNDIRNFAFAANETFVERDYHIKDNDVIALLPPVRGG' A
#
# COMPACT_ATOMS: atom_id res chain seq x y z
N GLU A 1 1.65 -11.89 12.45
CA GLU A 1 0.40 -11.82 11.76
C GLU A 1 0.53 -11.24 10.40
N ASN A 2 -0.16 -11.83 9.47
CA ASN A 2 -0.08 -11.38 8.09
C ASN A 2 -1.29 -10.56 7.76
N MET A 3 -1.03 -9.43 7.15
CA MET A 3 -2.07 -8.51 6.75
C MET A 3 -1.95 -8.35 5.24
N SER A 4 -3.07 -8.27 4.55
CA SER A 4 -3.01 -8.04 3.12
C SER A 4 -2.74 -6.57 2.84
N ILE A 5 -2.30 -6.29 1.63
CA ILE A 5 -2.07 -4.91 1.23
C ILE A 5 -3.38 -4.11 1.34
N GLY A 6 -4.50 -4.73 0.97
CA GLY A 6 -5.78 -4.04 1.08
C GLY A 6 -6.12 -3.69 2.52
N GLU A 7 -5.81 -4.58 3.44
CA GLU A 7 -6.03 -4.30 4.86
C GLU A 7 -5.10 -3.21 5.36
N PHE A 8 -3.87 -3.23 4.89
CA PHE A 8 -2.90 -2.20 5.25
C PHE A 8 -3.37 -0.83 4.73
N GLU A 9 -3.86 -0.80 3.52
CA GLU A 9 -4.39 0.42 2.94
C GLU A 9 -5.54 0.97 3.78
N SER A 10 -6.46 0.09 4.17
CA SER A 10 -7.58 0.52 5.00
C SER A 10 -7.12 1.04 6.35
N PHE A 11 -6.13 0.38 6.93
CA PHE A 11 -5.57 0.82 8.19
C PHE A 11 -4.99 2.24 8.07
N LEU A 12 -4.26 2.49 6.99
CA LEU A 12 -3.66 3.81 6.80
C LEU A 12 -4.73 4.87 6.59
N CYS A 13 -5.76 4.55 5.82
CA CYS A 13 -6.82 5.51 5.59
C CYS A 13 -7.53 5.88 6.88
N GLY A 14 -7.71 4.92 7.77
CA GLY A 14 -8.36 5.20 9.04
C GLY A 14 -7.47 5.94 10.00
N LYS A 15 -6.15 5.76 9.89
CA LYS A 15 -5.24 6.37 10.84
C LYS A 15 -4.85 7.78 10.43
N PHE A 16 -4.75 8.04 9.15
CA PHE A 16 -4.29 9.33 8.65
C PHE A 16 -5.35 9.91 7.74
N SER A 17 -6.06 10.88 8.24
CA SER A 17 -7.18 11.43 7.49
C SER A 17 -6.75 12.16 6.22
N GLY A 18 -5.49 12.49 6.10
CA GLY A 18 -5.03 13.17 4.91
C GLY A 18 -4.70 12.25 3.73
N LEU A 19 -4.92 10.94 3.90
CA LEU A 19 -4.55 9.99 2.86
C LEU A 19 -5.75 9.54 2.05
N ASN A 20 -6.57 10.48 1.62
CA ASN A 20 -7.76 10.10 0.85
C ASN A 20 -7.41 9.50 -0.50
N ASP A 21 -6.27 9.87 -1.04
CA ASP A 21 -5.88 9.40 -2.36
C ASP A 21 -5.05 8.13 -2.32
N ILE A 22 -4.90 7.52 -1.16
CA ILE A 22 -4.02 6.37 -1.04
C ILE A 22 -4.51 5.20 -1.90
N ARG A 23 -5.79 5.19 -2.23
CA ARG A 23 -6.32 4.13 -3.07
C ARG A 23 -5.73 4.14 -4.46
N ASN A 24 -5.21 5.28 -4.88
CA ASN A 24 -4.60 5.41 -6.20
C ASN A 24 -3.11 5.13 -6.16
N PHE A 25 -2.58 4.86 -4.99
CA PHE A 25 -1.16 4.55 -4.87
C PHE A 25 -0.92 3.12 -5.29
N ALA A 26 0.27 2.90 -5.84
CA ALA A 26 0.73 1.54 -6.07
C ALA A 26 1.51 1.08 -4.85
N PHE A 27 1.49 -0.20 -4.61
CA PHE A 27 2.23 -0.76 -3.50
C PHE A 27 3.29 -1.69 -4.04
N ALA A 28 4.44 -1.70 -3.39
CA ALA A 28 5.51 -2.61 -3.74
C ALA A 28 6.00 -3.29 -2.47
N ALA A 29 6.35 -4.54 -2.59
CA ALA A 29 6.94 -5.30 -1.50
C ALA A 29 8.30 -5.77 -1.99
N ASN A 30 9.35 -5.35 -1.27
CA ASN A 30 10.71 -5.77 -1.61
C ASN A 30 11.04 -5.42 -3.05
N GLU A 31 10.65 -4.20 -3.46
CA GLU A 31 10.95 -3.65 -4.78
C GLU A 31 10.19 -4.34 -5.91
N THR A 32 9.11 -5.04 -5.58
CA THR A 32 8.28 -5.70 -6.58
C THR A 32 6.85 -5.21 -6.40
N PHE A 33 6.22 -4.76 -7.46
CA PHE A 33 4.82 -4.33 -7.37
C PHE A 33 3.95 -5.50 -6.95
N VAL A 34 3.03 -5.23 -6.05
CA VAL A 34 2.12 -6.25 -5.55
C VAL A 34 0.70 -5.71 -5.63
N GLU A 35 -0.25 -6.64 -5.63
CA GLU A 35 -1.65 -6.28 -5.67
C GLU A 35 -2.22 -6.30 -4.26
N ARG A 36 -3.47 -5.88 -4.15
CA ARG A 36 -4.06 -5.71 -2.85
C ARG A 36 -4.32 -7.01 -2.11
N ASP A 37 -4.33 -8.12 -2.82
CA ASP A 37 -4.48 -9.41 -2.15
C ASP A 37 -3.17 -10.00 -1.67
N TYR A 38 -2.07 -9.31 -1.89
CA TYR A 38 -0.77 -9.77 -1.40
C TYR A 38 -0.76 -9.71 0.13
N HIS A 39 -0.31 -10.78 0.75
CA HIS A 39 -0.19 -10.83 2.20
C HIS A 39 1.21 -10.44 2.62
N ILE A 40 1.30 -9.39 3.42
CA ILE A 40 2.59 -8.87 3.86
C ILE A 40 3.19 -9.83 4.85
N LYS A 41 4.47 -10.10 4.70
CA LYS A 41 5.18 -11.02 5.59
C LYS A 41 6.16 -10.23 6.44
N ASP A 42 6.62 -10.88 7.49
CA ASP A 42 7.65 -10.27 8.32
C ASP A 42 8.86 -9.94 7.45
N ASN A 43 9.45 -8.83 7.73
CA ASN A 43 10.67 -8.38 7.04
C ASN A 43 10.41 -7.87 5.62
N ASP A 44 9.16 -7.83 5.19
CA ASP A 44 8.86 -7.21 3.91
C ASP A 44 9.05 -5.71 4.01
N VAL A 45 9.64 -5.14 2.99
CA VAL A 45 9.78 -3.69 2.90
C VAL A 45 8.68 -3.20 1.96
N ILE A 46 7.73 -2.46 2.52
CA ILE A 46 6.58 -2.02 1.75
C ILE A 46 6.78 -0.56 1.37
N ALA A 47 6.61 -0.28 0.10
CA ALA A 47 6.74 1.07 -0.41
C ALA A 47 5.41 1.53 -0.99
N LEU A 48 5.07 2.78 -0.74
CA LEU A 48 3.90 3.39 -1.33
C LEU A 48 4.36 4.31 -2.45
N LEU A 49 3.78 4.13 -3.61
CA LEU A 49 4.18 4.87 -4.78
C LEU A 49 2.99 5.70 -5.26
N PRO A 50 3.08 7.02 -5.17
CA PRO A 50 1.96 7.84 -5.59
C PRO A 50 1.71 7.70 -7.09
N PRO A 51 0.48 7.98 -7.53
CA PRO A 51 0.18 7.88 -8.94
C PRO A 51 0.95 8.92 -9.73
N VAL A 52 1.37 8.51 -10.92
CA VAL A 52 2.05 9.42 -11.82
C VAL A 52 0.98 10.18 -12.57
N ARG A 53 1.04 11.48 -12.48
CA ARG A 53 0.12 12.29 -13.24
C ARG A 53 0.75 12.61 -14.57
N GLY A 54 0.11 12.21 -15.60
CA GLY A 54 0.60 12.46 -16.93
C GLY A 54 0.64 13.97 -17.16
N GLY A 55 1.64 14.41 -17.40
CA GLY A 55 1.81 15.76 -17.53
C GLY A 55 1.33 16.75 -18.15
#